data_ad1a30cfc2d03292dfbe1d600a1908a8
#
_entry.id   ad1a30cfc2d03292dfbe1d600a1908a8
#
_cell.length_a   1.000
_cell.length_b   1.000
_cell.length_c   1.000
_cell.angle_alpha   90.00
_cell.angle_beta   90.00
_cell.angle_gamma   90.00
#
_symmetry.space_group_name_H-M   'P 1'
#
loop_
_entity.id
_entity.type
_entity.pdbx_description
1 polymer ?
#
loop_
_entity_poly.entity_id
_entity_poly.type
_entity_poly.pdbx_seq_one_letter_code
_entity_poly.pdbx_strand_id
1 'polypeptide(L)'
;MSFRENLARARGHIVMILALILGLVLVLWLETLGEPQPDASAGPDMMQPFDDLDPLPLAIRGESSDRDMEHARIAWTYFQNNVDEGTGLANSVHAYPSTTMWETGSYVVAILSAERLGLIDRPEAHDRLDRAIASLSDLRLFQDVLPNKAYHTRTLQLVDYGNQPVELGLGWSALDVARIVGTMGLVQRNHPELAPAVEALLNGWQLDQMVDGGELIGTNVSDGNIRRNQEGRVGYEQYAAKAMMLFGFDVFRAYDVSGDLMVQRVEGQPIPVDTRLHRATTPAFVVSEPYLFDGLEFGFDDRSHRFATAIYRAQEGRFAETGKLTAVTESHLHEAPYFAYSTVWGGGAPWAVMTFQGERIDSRRTLATKAAFGWDALFGTDYTARLVDAVEQFADPAKGWPEGIYEETGAVNGSTTANTNAVVLAALAFKAHGPLVRVAP
;
A
#
# COMPACT_ATOMS: atom_id res chain seq x y z
N MET A 1 -19.40 -19.30 70.28
CA MET A 1 -19.74 -17.99 69.72
C MET A 1 -21.10 -18.08 69.07
N SER A 2 -22.04 -17.22 69.45
CA SER A 2 -23.36 -17.22 68.86
C SER A 2 -23.36 -16.58 67.48
N PHE A 3 -24.28 -16.96 66.59
CA PHE A 3 -24.47 -16.37 65.27
C PHE A 3 -24.60 -14.84 65.33
N ARG A 4 -25.22 -14.32 66.42
CA ARG A 4 -25.39 -12.88 66.66
C ARG A 4 -24.03 -12.17 66.90
N GLU A 5 -23.09 -12.78 67.60
CA GLU A 5 -21.74 -12.20 67.82
C GLU A 5 -20.92 -12.12 66.54
N ASN A 6 -21.02 -13.14 65.69
CA ASN A 6 -20.33 -13.14 64.38
C ASN A 6 -20.96 -12.09 63.46
N LEU A 7 -22.27 -11.91 63.44
CA LEU A 7 -22.96 -10.90 62.67
C LEU A 7 -22.58 -9.50 63.10
N ALA A 8 -22.44 -9.26 64.45
CA ALA A 8 -22.00 -7.97 64.98
C ALA A 8 -20.55 -7.61 64.60
N ARG A 9 -19.64 -8.61 64.53
CA ARG A 9 -18.25 -8.44 64.02
C ARG A 9 -18.18 -8.22 62.53
N ALA A 10 -19.05 -8.83 61.76
CA ALA A 10 -19.11 -8.68 60.29
C ALA A 10 -19.90 -7.42 59.86
N ARG A 11 -20.47 -6.67 60.77
CA ARG A 11 -21.35 -5.52 60.46
C ARG A 11 -20.73 -4.49 59.53
N GLY A 12 -19.43 -4.19 59.67
CA GLY A 12 -18.70 -3.28 58.80
C GLY A 12 -18.54 -3.82 57.37
N HIS A 13 -18.23 -5.10 57.22
CA HIS A 13 -18.11 -5.74 55.93
C HIS A 13 -19.46 -5.91 55.23
N ILE A 14 -20.52 -6.21 55.98
CA ILE A 14 -21.88 -6.33 55.42
C ILE A 14 -22.35 -4.96 54.91
N VAL A 15 -22.11 -3.89 55.66
CA VAL A 15 -22.46 -2.51 55.24
C VAL A 15 -21.67 -2.11 53.99
N MET A 16 -20.38 -2.47 53.91
CA MET A 16 -19.55 -2.17 52.75
C MET A 16 -20.05 -2.95 51.50
N ILE A 17 -20.38 -4.22 51.66
CA ILE A 17 -20.90 -5.04 50.53
C ILE A 17 -22.25 -4.51 50.07
N LEU A 18 -23.14 -4.14 50.99
CA LEU A 18 -24.44 -3.53 50.64
C LEU A 18 -24.27 -2.19 49.94
N ALA A 19 -23.30 -1.36 50.38
CA ALA A 19 -22.99 -0.10 49.73
C ALA A 19 -22.45 -0.29 48.32
N LEU A 20 -21.60 -1.30 48.08
CA LEU A 20 -21.08 -1.66 46.73
C LEU A 20 -22.20 -2.19 45.84
N ILE A 21 -23.09 -3.04 46.37
CA ILE A 21 -24.24 -3.53 45.60
C ILE A 21 -25.19 -2.38 45.26
N LEU A 22 -25.46 -1.50 46.21
CA LEU A 22 -26.33 -0.33 45.98
C LEU A 22 -25.70 0.64 44.96
N GLY A 23 -24.38 0.84 45.05
CA GLY A 23 -23.61 1.63 44.04
C GLY A 23 -23.70 1.02 42.67
N LEU A 24 -23.51 -0.29 42.55
CA LEU A 24 -23.60 -1.00 41.26
C LEU A 24 -25.03 -0.95 40.69
N VAL A 25 -26.07 -1.16 41.55
CA VAL A 25 -27.44 -1.05 41.11
C VAL A 25 -27.79 0.38 40.69
N LEU A 26 -27.26 1.39 41.40
CA LEU A 26 -27.42 2.78 41.01
C LEU A 26 -26.78 3.11 39.69
N VAL A 27 -25.56 2.61 39.43
CA VAL A 27 -24.87 2.78 38.15
C VAL A 27 -25.67 2.09 37.02
N LEU A 28 -26.07 0.84 37.19
CA LEU A 28 -26.89 0.13 36.22
C LEU A 28 -28.25 0.81 35.99
N TRP A 29 -28.83 1.37 37.05
CA TRP A 29 -30.09 2.12 36.94
C TRP A 29 -29.91 3.47 36.24
N LEU A 30 -28.79 4.18 36.48
CA LEU A 30 -28.42 5.39 35.74
C LEU A 30 -28.13 5.09 34.27
N GLU A 31 -27.52 3.96 33.99
CA GLU A 31 -27.32 3.48 32.58
C GLU A 31 -28.67 3.16 31.91
N THR A 32 -29.67 2.66 32.65
CA THR A 32 -31.01 2.41 32.08
C THR A 32 -31.87 3.68 32.00
N LEU A 33 -31.56 4.72 32.79
CA LEU A 33 -32.17 6.06 32.69
C LEU A 33 -31.39 6.98 31.76
N GLY A 34 -30.29 6.48 31.17
CA GLY A 34 -29.60 7.19 30.11
C GLY A 34 -30.64 7.70 29.13
N GLU A 35 -30.72 9.03 28.96
CA GLU A 35 -31.55 9.65 27.94
C GLU A 35 -31.46 8.79 26.66
N PRO A 36 -32.56 8.63 25.89
CA PRO A 36 -32.45 8.01 24.58
C PRO A 36 -31.27 8.71 23.95
N GLN A 37 -30.20 7.95 23.72
CA GLN A 37 -29.05 8.48 22.95
C GLN A 37 -29.72 9.17 21.77
N PRO A 38 -29.50 10.47 21.54
CA PRO A 38 -29.85 11.05 20.26
C PRO A 38 -29.28 10.07 19.30
N ASP A 39 -30.12 9.54 18.42
CA ASP A 39 -29.71 8.57 17.40
C ASP A 39 -28.24 8.79 17.13
N ALA A 40 -27.39 7.77 17.30
CA ALA A 40 -26.01 7.83 16.87
C ALA A 40 -25.97 7.98 15.34
N SER A 41 -26.99 8.65 14.83
CA SER A 41 -27.23 9.12 13.50
C SER A 41 -26.50 10.43 13.37
N ALA A 42 -25.38 10.33 12.65
CA ALA A 42 -24.67 11.42 12.04
C ALA A 42 -23.82 12.27 13.02
N GLY A 43 -22.70 11.68 13.48
CA GLY A 43 -21.46 12.43 13.44
C GLY A 43 -21.32 13.04 12.03
N PRO A 44 -20.59 14.15 11.84
CA PRO A 44 -20.46 14.77 10.53
C PRO A 44 -20.08 13.68 9.52
N ASP A 45 -20.85 13.56 8.44
CA ASP A 45 -20.55 12.61 7.37
C ASP A 45 -19.16 12.93 6.80
N MET A 46 -18.19 12.13 7.17
CA MET A 46 -16.79 12.36 6.79
C MET A 46 -16.56 12.16 5.29
N MET A 47 -17.54 11.56 4.58
CA MET A 47 -17.49 11.45 3.12
C MET A 47 -18.01 12.70 2.41
N GLN A 48 -18.90 13.49 3.02
CA GLN A 48 -19.49 14.67 2.39
C GLN A 48 -18.47 15.61 1.72
N PRO A 49 -17.31 15.95 2.31
CA PRO A 49 -16.32 16.82 1.66
C PRO A 49 -15.74 16.25 0.36
N PHE A 50 -15.79 14.93 0.21
CA PHE A 50 -15.37 14.24 -1.00
C PHE A 50 -16.53 14.09 -1.99
N ASP A 51 -17.75 13.89 -1.52
CA ASP A 51 -18.95 13.84 -2.36
C ASP A 51 -19.21 15.18 -3.06
N ASP A 52 -18.85 16.28 -2.39
CA ASP A 52 -18.90 17.63 -2.96
C ASP A 52 -17.73 17.93 -3.93
N LEU A 53 -16.72 17.05 -4.02
CA LEU A 53 -15.56 17.22 -4.89
C LEU A 53 -15.82 16.60 -6.27
N ASP A 54 -15.82 17.40 -7.32
CA ASP A 54 -15.83 16.89 -8.69
C ASP A 54 -14.51 16.17 -8.99
N PRO A 55 -14.54 14.85 -9.31
CA PRO A 55 -13.34 14.12 -9.71
C PRO A 55 -12.72 14.74 -10.96
N LEU A 56 -11.39 14.79 -11.01
CA LEU A 56 -10.70 15.17 -12.23
C LEU A 56 -10.98 14.14 -13.34
N PRO A 57 -11.21 14.60 -14.58
CA PRO A 57 -11.31 13.67 -15.68
C PRO A 57 -10.00 12.88 -15.83
N LEU A 58 -10.11 11.61 -16.16
CA LEU A 58 -8.95 10.81 -16.52
C LEU A 58 -8.35 11.33 -17.85
N ALA A 59 -7.03 11.22 -17.96
CA ALA A 59 -6.31 11.56 -19.16
C ALA A 59 -6.86 10.81 -20.39
N ILE A 60 -6.87 11.50 -21.52
CA ILE A 60 -7.28 10.89 -22.80
C ILE A 60 -6.20 9.85 -23.21
N ARG A 61 -6.64 8.63 -23.46
CA ARG A 61 -5.77 7.55 -23.94
C ARG A 61 -5.41 7.74 -25.40
N GLY A 62 -4.22 7.32 -25.77
CA GLY A 62 -3.73 7.39 -27.13
C GLY A 62 -2.56 6.46 -27.39
N GLU A 63 -2.11 6.38 -28.61
CA GLU A 63 -0.90 5.62 -28.96
C GLU A 63 0.31 6.18 -28.20
N SER A 64 1.20 5.28 -27.77
CA SER A 64 2.45 5.67 -27.10
C SER A 64 3.33 6.48 -28.05
N SER A 65 3.82 7.63 -27.61
CA SER A 65 4.82 8.40 -28.35
C SER A 65 6.20 7.74 -28.33
N ASP A 66 7.10 8.16 -29.22
CA ASP A 66 8.50 7.68 -29.19
C ASP A 66 9.15 7.99 -27.82
N ARG A 67 8.82 9.12 -27.20
CA ARG A 67 9.27 9.48 -25.84
C ARG A 67 8.74 8.51 -24.80
N ASP A 68 7.45 8.20 -24.82
CA ASP A 68 6.87 7.20 -23.90
C ASP A 68 7.54 5.84 -24.06
N MET A 69 7.80 5.42 -25.30
CA MET A 69 8.48 4.15 -25.55
C MET A 69 9.93 4.15 -25.09
N GLU A 70 10.64 5.26 -25.17
CA GLU A 70 11.99 5.37 -24.61
C GLU A 70 11.96 5.30 -23.09
N HIS A 71 11.05 6.02 -22.43
CA HIS A 71 10.82 5.91 -20.98
C HIS A 71 10.53 4.48 -20.55
N ALA A 72 9.71 3.76 -21.33
CA ALA A 72 9.36 2.38 -21.06
C ALA A 72 10.58 1.43 -21.21
N ARG A 73 11.43 1.63 -22.20
CA ARG A 73 12.68 0.84 -22.37
C ARG A 73 13.62 1.05 -21.19
N ILE A 74 13.79 2.30 -20.75
CA ILE A 74 14.60 2.62 -19.55
C ILE A 74 14.05 1.89 -18.33
N ALA A 75 12.75 1.93 -18.10
CA ALA A 75 12.13 1.23 -16.96
C ALA A 75 12.31 -0.30 -17.07
N TRP A 76 12.17 -0.86 -18.28
CA TRP A 76 12.35 -2.29 -18.50
C TRP A 76 13.79 -2.75 -18.29
N THR A 77 14.79 -1.90 -18.56
CA THR A 77 16.21 -2.19 -18.29
C THR A 77 16.46 -2.57 -16.83
N TYR A 78 15.69 -2.02 -15.88
CA TYR A 78 15.78 -2.45 -14.49
C TYR A 78 15.55 -3.95 -14.34
N PHE A 79 14.50 -4.48 -14.94
CA PHE A 79 14.15 -5.91 -14.85
C PHE A 79 15.08 -6.81 -15.65
N GLN A 80 15.64 -6.32 -16.74
CA GLN A 80 16.67 -7.05 -17.48
C GLN A 80 17.94 -7.27 -16.63
N ASN A 81 18.27 -6.33 -15.74
CA ASN A 81 19.47 -6.37 -14.91
C ASN A 81 19.27 -7.00 -13.53
N ASN A 82 18.04 -7.12 -13.04
CA ASN A 82 17.75 -7.43 -11.63
C ASN A 82 16.84 -8.64 -11.43
N VAL A 83 16.49 -9.37 -12.49
CA VAL A 83 15.79 -10.66 -12.37
C VAL A 83 16.82 -11.78 -12.31
N ASP A 84 16.72 -12.64 -11.32
CA ASP A 84 17.55 -13.84 -11.22
C ASP A 84 17.10 -14.89 -12.24
N GLU A 85 18.01 -15.40 -13.05
CA GLU A 85 17.70 -16.34 -14.12
C GLU A 85 17.20 -17.70 -13.61
N GLY A 86 17.67 -18.12 -12.41
CA GLY A 86 17.30 -19.42 -11.82
C GLY A 86 15.90 -19.40 -11.21
N THR A 87 15.53 -18.34 -10.52
CA THR A 87 14.24 -18.24 -9.83
C THR A 87 13.21 -17.41 -10.59
N GLY A 88 13.62 -16.57 -11.52
CA GLY A 88 12.73 -15.61 -12.18
C GLY A 88 12.20 -14.52 -11.27
N LEU A 89 12.75 -14.31 -10.06
CA LEU A 89 12.35 -13.26 -9.13
C LEU A 89 13.21 -12.00 -9.33
N ALA A 90 12.58 -10.83 -9.25
CA ALA A 90 13.26 -9.55 -9.32
C ALA A 90 13.76 -9.11 -7.92
N ASN A 91 14.95 -8.51 -7.88
CA ASN A 91 15.41 -7.80 -6.70
C ASN A 91 14.54 -6.57 -6.45
N SER A 92 14.24 -6.26 -5.19
CA SER A 92 13.51 -5.04 -4.81
C SER A 92 14.33 -3.77 -5.11
N VAL A 93 15.62 -3.82 -4.81
CA VAL A 93 16.58 -2.73 -5.06
C VAL A 93 17.69 -3.23 -5.98
N HIS A 94 18.18 -2.35 -6.84
CA HIS A 94 19.23 -2.66 -7.82
C HIS A 94 20.44 -3.36 -7.17
N ALA A 95 20.82 -4.49 -7.74
CA ALA A 95 21.95 -5.32 -7.32
C ALA A 95 21.87 -5.88 -5.88
N TYR A 96 20.72 -5.78 -5.20
CA TYR A 96 20.51 -6.29 -3.87
C TYR A 96 19.58 -7.53 -3.90
N PRO A 97 20.09 -8.76 -3.71
CA PRO A 97 19.34 -9.99 -3.99
C PRO A 97 18.31 -10.33 -2.90
N SER A 98 17.37 -9.43 -2.69
CA SER A 98 16.25 -9.55 -1.76
C SER A 98 14.98 -9.03 -2.41
N THR A 99 13.83 -9.62 -2.07
CA THR A 99 12.52 -9.16 -2.51
C THR A 99 11.50 -9.32 -1.39
N THR A 100 10.46 -8.47 -1.43
CA THR A 100 9.24 -8.63 -0.64
C THR A 100 8.10 -9.09 -1.54
N MET A 101 6.97 -9.45 -0.96
CA MET A 101 5.78 -9.77 -1.76
C MET A 101 5.26 -8.53 -2.50
N TRP A 102 5.46 -7.33 -1.94
CA TRP A 102 5.09 -6.07 -2.58
C TRP A 102 5.84 -5.86 -3.90
N GLU A 103 7.17 -5.95 -3.89
CA GLU A 103 7.99 -5.78 -5.09
C GLU A 103 7.87 -6.96 -6.06
N THR A 104 7.60 -8.16 -5.57
CA THR A 104 7.28 -9.29 -6.46
C THR A 104 5.97 -9.02 -7.22
N GLY A 105 4.95 -8.47 -6.56
CA GLY A 105 3.74 -7.97 -7.23
C GLY A 105 4.05 -6.88 -8.25
N SER A 106 4.95 -5.95 -7.92
CA SER A 106 5.40 -4.91 -8.85
C SER A 106 6.09 -5.50 -10.10
N TYR A 107 6.89 -6.57 -9.94
CA TYR A 107 7.48 -7.26 -11.09
C TYR A 107 6.43 -7.91 -11.98
N VAL A 108 5.41 -8.54 -11.43
CA VAL A 108 4.29 -9.08 -12.21
C VAL A 108 3.59 -7.98 -13.02
N VAL A 109 3.31 -6.83 -12.38
CA VAL A 109 2.75 -5.64 -13.06
C VAL A 109 3.66 -5.16 -14.17
N ALA A 110 4.99 -5.16 -13.96
CA ALA A 110 5.96 -4.77 -14.97
C ALA A 110 5.94 -5.68 -16.19
N ILE A 111 5.85 -7.01 -16.01
CA ILE A 111 5.77 -7.97 -17.13
C ILE A 111 4.50 -7.71 -17.94
N LEU A 112 3.33 -7.62 -17.30
CA LEU A 112 2.06 -7.36 -17.99
C LEU A 112 2.07 -6.03 -18.74
N SER A 113 2.70 -5.00 -18.15
CA SER A 113 2.84 -3.68 -18.78
C SER A 113 3.80 -3.69 -19.96
N ALA A 114 4.93 -4.37 -19.84
CA ALA A 114 5.93 -4.51 -20.90
C ALA A 114 5.36 -5.28 -22.11
N GLU A 115 4.56 -6.33 -21.87
CA GLU A 115 3.84 -7.04 -22.96
C GLU A 115 2.86 -6.10 -23.65
N ARG A 116 2.04 -5.34 -22.90
CA ARG A 116 1.07 -4.39 -23.47
C ARG A 116 1.73 -3.30 -24.31
N LEU A 117 2.89 -2.85 -23.90
CA LEU A 117 3.70 -1.85 -24.62
C LEU A 117 4.48 -2.44 -25.80
N GLY A 118 4.49 -3.77 -25.98
CA GLY A 118 5.25 -4.44 -27.03
C GLY A 118 6.77 -4.43 -26.81
N LEU A 119 7.23 -4.22 -25.55
CA LEU A 119 8.66 -4.33 -25.19
C LEU A 119 9.12 -5.79 -25.15
N ILE A 120 8.22 -6.69 -24.78
CA ILE A 120 8.38 -8.14 -24.83
C ILE A 120 7.16 -8.75 -25.54
N ASP A 121 7.36 -9.91 -26.14
CA ASP A 121 6.26 -10.63 -26.76
C ASP A 121 5.51 -11.51 -25.74
N ARG A 122 4.35 -12.05 -26.15
CA ARG A 122 3.54 -12.89 -25.28
C ARG A 122 4.24 -14.17 -24.80
N PRO A 123 5.01 -14.91 -25.63
CA PRO A 123 5.79 -16.04 -25.16
C PRO A 123 6.79 -15.67 -24.05
N GLU A 124 7.53 -14.56 -24.19
CA GLU A 124 8.45 -14.09 -23.15
C GLU A 124 7.71 -13.70 -21.87
N ALA A 125 6.59 -12.96 -21.98
CA ALA A 125 5.78 -12.60 -20.84
C ALA A 125 5.26 -13.84 -20.10
N HIS A 126 4.73 -14.82 -20.84
CA HIS A 126 4.29 -16.10 -20.29
C HIS A 126 5.40 -16.83 -19.53
N ASP A 127 6.58 -16.99 -20.15
CA ASP A 127 7.72 -17.67 -19.53
C ASP A 127 8.21 -16.99 -18.24
N ARG A 128 8.22 -15.64 -18.20
CA ARG A 128 8.59 -14.88 -17.01
C ARG A 128 7.55 -15.03 -15.89
N LEU A 129 6.26 -14.98 -16.23
CA LEU A 129 5.17 -15.16 -15.27
C LEU A 129 5.15 -16.59 -14.70
N ASP A 130 5.30 -17.60 -15.56
CA ASP A 130 5.31 -19.00 -15.15
C ASP A 130 6.47 -19.29 -14.17
N ARG A 131 7.68 -18.80 -14.46
CA ARG A 131 8.83 -18.93 -13.56
C ARG A 131 8.63 -18.22 -12.24
N ALA A 132 8.06 -17.01 -12.25
CA ALA A 132 7.76 -16.28 -11.02
C ALA A 132 6.71 -17.02 -10.16
N ILE A 133 5.66 -17.56 -10.78
CA ILE A 133 4.61 -18.37 -10.11
C ILE A 133 5.21 -19.66 -9.52
N ALA A 134 6.08 -20.35 -10.29
CA ALA A 134 6.76 -21.55 -9.81
C ALA A 134 7.61 -21.24 -8.57
N SER A 135 8.43 -20.18 -8.61
CA SER A 135 9.23 -19.78 -7.45
C SER A 135 8.39 -19.37 -6.25
N LEU A 136 7.26 -18.66 -6.46
CA LEU A 136 6.32 -18.34 -5.38
C LEU A 136 5.70 -19.61 -4.75
N SER A 137 5.48 -20.65 -5.54
CA SER A 137 4.98 -21.95 -5.08
C SER A 137 6.02 -22.73 -4.26
N ASP A 138 7.31 -22.52 -4.55
CA ASP A 138 8.44 -23.18 -3.87
C ASP A 138 8.89 -22.44 -2.60
N LEU A 139 8.33 -21.25 -2.30
CA LEU A 139 8.69 -20.50 -1.11
C LEU A 139 8.41 -21.28 0.17
N ARG A 140 9.37 -21.31 1.09
CA ARG A 140 9.09 -21.69 2.47
C ARG A 140 8.18 -20.66 3.10
N LEU A 141 6.96 -21.06 3.48
CA LEU A 141 6.00 -20.17 4.12
C LEU A 141 6.37 -19.92 5.59
N PHE A 142 6.03 -18.73 6.09
CA PHE A 142 6.09 -18.45 7.52
C PHE A 142 5.08 -19.32 8.25
N GLN A 143 5.56 -20.17 9.16
CA GLN A 143 4.76 -21.16 9.89
C GLN A 143 3.93 -22.11 8.99
N ASP A 144 4.35 -22.35 7.76
CA ASP A 144 3.61 -23.13 6.77
C ASP A 144 2.20 -22.55 6.45
N VAL A 145 2.02 -21.23 6.66
CA VAL A 145 0.74 -20.52 6.50
C VAL A 145 0.77 -19.58 5.30
N LEU A 146 1.62 -18.57 5.33
CA LEU A 146 1.67 -17.50 4.32
C LEU A 146 3.12 -17.08 4.02
N PRO A 147 3.38 -16.42 2.89
CA PRO A 147 4.71 -15.92 2.57
C PRO A 147 5.28 -15.02 3.67
N ASN A 148 6.55 -15.19 3.96
CA ASN A 148 7.31 -14.28 4.83
C ASN A 148 7.46 -12.90 4.17
N LYS A 149 7.73 -11.87 4.97
CA LYS A 149 7.86 -10.48 4.47
C LYS A 149 8.98 -10.29 3.47
N ALA A 150 10.10 -11.02 3.60
CA ALA A 150 11.24 -10.88 2.69
C ALA A 150 11.91 -12.22 2.38
N TYR A 151 12.41 -12.34 1.15
CA TYR A 151 13.12 -13.52 0.66
C TYR A 151 14.38 -13.12 -0.10
N HIS A 152 15.37 -14.00 -0.02
CA HIS A 152 16.55 -13.90 -0.89
C HIS A 152 16.18 -14.38 -2.31
N THR A 153 16.34 -13.53 -3.31
CA THR A 153 15.86 -13.79 -4.67
C THR A 153 16.50 -15.01 -5.36
N ARG A 154 17.73 -15.37 -5.01
CA ARG A 154 18.46 -16.51 -5.63
C ARG A 154 18.25 -17.83 -4.92
N THR A 155 18.00 -17.82 -3.62
CA THR A 155 17.96 -19.04 -2.80
C THR A 155 16.60 -19.35 -2.23
N LEU A 156 15.64 -18.43 -2.36
CA LEU A 156 14.29 -18.49 -1.81
C LEU A 156 14.25 -18.62 -0.27
N GLN A 157 15.40 -18.34 0.40
CA GLN A 157 15.48 -18.38 1.86
C GLN A 157 14.76 -17.19 2.48
N LEU A 158 14.16 -17.41 3.67
CA LEU A 158 13.63 -16.35 4.51
C LEU A 158 14.79 -15.46 4.99
N VAL A 159 14.65 -14.16 4.77
CA VAL A 159 15.65 -13.17 5.19
C VAL A 159 14.99 -12.04 5.96
N ASP A 160 15.81 -11.26 6.67
CA ASP A 160 15.40 -9.96 7.19
C ASP A 160 15.59 -8.85 6.13
N TYR A 161 15.23 -7.62 6.47
CA TYR A 161 15.42 -6.48 5.55
C TYR A 161 16.90 -6.11 5.32
N GLY A 162 17.81 -6.65 6.11
CA GLY A 162 19.26 -6.61 5.90
C GLY A 162 19.77 -7.75 5.01
N ASN A 163 18.85 -8.55 4.44
CA ASN A 163 19.13 -9.74 3.62
C ASN A 163 19.95 -10.81 4.36
N GLN A 164 19.78 -10.88 5.70
CA GLN A 164 20.39 -11.94 6.50
C GLN A 164 19.38 -13.07 6.71
N PRO A 165 19.80 -14.34 6.58
CA PRO A 165 18.91 -15.48 6.81
C PRO A 165 18.30 -15.46 8.22
N VAL A 166 16.98 -15.71 8.30
CA VAL A 166 16.23 -15.79 9.56
C VAL A 166 15.47 -17.11 9.63
N GLU A 167 15.71 -17.87 10.67
CA GLU A 167 15.14 -19.22 10.80
C GLU A 167 13.61 -19.17 10.97
N LEU A 168 13.13 -18.31 11.85
CA LEU A 168 11.69 -18.14 12.13
C LEU A 168 10.97 -17.23 11.12
N GLY A 169 11.71 -16.45 10.33
CA GLY A 169 11.11 -15.41 9.48
C GLY A 169 10.73 -14.16 10.27
N LEU A 170 10.13 -13.18 9.55
CA LEU A 170 9.67 -11.88 10.08
C LEU A 170 8.15 -11.83 10.33
N GLY A 171 7.42 -12.83 9.86
CA GLY A 171 5.97 -12.80 9.76
C GLY A 171 5.52 -12.53 8.32
N TRP A 172 4.20 -12.44 8.10
CA TRP A 172 3.63 -11.98 6.84
C TRP A 172 3.09 -10.56 6.96
N SER A 173 3.09 -9.82 5.86
CA SER A 173 2.33 -8.59 5.68
C SER A 173 1.03 -8.93 4.93
N ALA A 174 -0.10 -8.56 5.49
CA ALA A 174 -1.39 -8.77 4.83
C ALA A 174 -1.53 -7.90 3.58
N LEU A 175 -0.97 -6.68 3.61
CA LEU A 175 -0.97 -5.78 2.45
C LEU A 175 -0.14 -6.33 1.30
N ASP A 176 1.08 -6.81 1.59
CA ASP A 176 1.98 -7.35 0.57
C ASP A 176 1.40 -8.65 -0.04
N VAL A 177 0.84 -9.53 0.78
CA VAL A 177 0.19 -10.76 0.31
C VAL A 177 -1.04 -10.41 -0.53
N ALA A 178 -1.88 -9.47 -0.09
CA ALA A 178 -3.04 -9.02 -0.86
C ALA A 178 -2.62 -8.44 -2.22
N ARG A 179 -1.49 -7.72 -2.30
CA ARG A 179 -0.95 -7.23 -3.57
C ARG A 179 -0.59 -8.39 -4.52
N ILE A 180 0.09 -9.43 -4.03
CA ILE A 180 0.35 -10.63 -4.86
C ILE A 180 -0.97 -11.25 -5.32
N VAL A 181 -1.93 -11.45 -4.41
CA VAL A 181 -3.26 -12.00 -4.76
C VAL A 181 -3.89 -11.17 -5.88
N GLY A 182 -3.92 -9.85 -5.74
CA GLY A 182 -4.46 -8.95 -6.78
C GLY A 182 -3.74 -9.08 -8.11
N THR A 183 -2.39 -9.09 -8.10
CA THR A 183 -1.60 -9.24 -9.35
C THR A 183 -1.76 -10.61 -9.99
N MET A 184 -1.95 -11.69 -9.21
CA MET A 184 -2.32 -13.00 -9.74
C MET A 184 -3.70 -12.97 -10.42
N GLY A 185 -4.65 -12.20 -9.90
CA GLY A 185 -5.92 -11.94 -10.59
C GLY A 185 -5.74 -11.21 -11.94
N LEU A 186 -4.79 -10.28 -12.02
CA LEU A 186 -4.42 -9.65 -13.29
C LEU A 186 -3.79 -10.66 -14.25
N VAL A 187 -2.93 -11.56 -13.75
CA VAL A 187 -2.36 -12.65 -14.56
C VAL A 187 -3.47 -13.54 -15.14
N GLN A 188 -4.38 -14.05 -14.32
CA GLN A 188 -5.49 -14.89 -14.80
C GLN A 188 -6.31 -14.23 -15.91
N ARG A 189 -6.51 -12.92 -15.84
CA ARG A 189 -7.28 -12.16 -16.85
C ARG A 189 -6.50 -11.90 -18.13
N ASN A 190 -5.19 -11.69 -18.06
CA ASN A 190 -4.35 -11.37 -19.20
C ASN A 190 -3.72 -12.63 -19.83
N HIS A 191 -3.44 -13.65 -19.01
CA HIS A 191 -2.86 -14.94 -19.38
C HIS A 191 -3.71 -16.09 -18.81
N PRO A 192 -4.93 -16.33 -19.34
CA PRO A 192 -5.84 -17.35 -18.82
C PRO A 192 -5.25 -18.77 -18.84
N GLU A 193 -4.26 -19.01 -19.68
CA GLU A 193 -3.50 -20.26 -19.72
C GLU A 193 -2.69 -20.53 -18.45
N LEU A 194 -2.34 -19.51 -17.67
CA LEU A 194 -1.68 -19.61 -16.37
C LEU A 194 -2.68 -19.73 -15.19
N ALA A 195 -3.99 -19.63 -15.42
CA ALA A 195 -4.98 -19.69 -14.36
C ALA A 195 -4.85 -20.95 -13.48
N PRO A 196 -4.62 -22.17 -14.02
CA PRO A 196 -4.42 -23.35 -13.15
C PRO A 196 -3.18 -23.24 -12.23
N ALA A 197 -2.08 -22.64 -12.70
CA ALA A 197 -0.88 -22.44 -11.89
C ALA A 197 -1.11 -21.40 -10.79
N VAL A 198 -1.81 -20.31 -11.10
CA VAL A 198 -2.23 -19.29 -10.11
C VAL A 198 -3.15 -19.90 -9.06
N GLU A 199 -4.14 -20.70 -9.47
CA GLU A 199 -5.05 -21.37 -8.52
C GLU A 199 -4.28 -22.35 -7.61
N ALA A 200 -3.35 -23.12 -8.16
CA ALA A 200 -2.50 -24.02 -7.37
C ALA A 200 -1.64 -23.27 -6.36
N LEU A 201 -1.02 -22.16 -6.75
CA LEU A 201 -0.24 -21.27 -5.88
C LEU A 201 -1.09 -20.75 -4.71
N LEU A 202 -2.22 -20.12 -5.02
CA LEU A 202 -3.07 -19.48 -3.99
C LEU A 202 -3.75 -20.50 -3.07
N ASN A 203 -4.08 -21.68 -3.58
CA ASN A 203 -4.60 -22.80 -2.77
C ASN A 203 -3.53 -23.40 -1.84
N GLY A 204 -2.25 -23.22 -2.15
CA GLY A 204 -1.12 -23.59 -1.27
C GLY A 204 -0.95 -22.66 -0.07
N TRP A 205 -1.58 -21.47 -0.09
CA TRP A 205 -1.51 -20.49 0.98
C TRP A 205 -2.79 -20.47 1.80
N GLN A 206 -2.67 -20.30 3.11
CA GLN A 206 -3.83 -20.23 4.02
C GLN A 206 -4.29 -18.75 4.12
N LEU A 207 -4.82 -18.21 3.00
CA LEU A 207 -5.20 -16.81 2.88
C LEU A 207 -6.27 -16.36 3.89
N ASP A 208 -7.11 -17.28 4.36
CA ASP A 208 -8.09 -17.03 5.41
C ASP A 208 -7.43 -16.61 6.75
N GLN A 209 -6.18 -17.01 6.98
CA GLN A 209 -5.45 -16.63 8.18
C GLN A 209 -5.06 -15.14 8.23
N MET A 210 -5.09 -14.43 7.13
CA MET A 210 -4.86 -12.97 7.10
C MET A 210 -6.16 -12.15 7.14
N VAL A 211 -7.30 -12.79 7.36
CA VAL A 211 -8.61 -12.12 7.49
C VAL A 211 -9.21 -12.45 8.84
N ASP A 212 -9.67 -11.44 9.59
CA ASP A 212 -10.38 -11.61 10.85
C ASP A 212 -11.46 -10.53 10.99
N GLY A 213 -12.74 -10.95 11.08
CA GLY A 213 -13.87 -10.03 11.14
C GLY A 213 -13.96 -9.06 9.94
N GLY A 214 -13.43 -9.47 8.77
CA GLY A 214 -13.38 -8.64 7.57
C GLY A 214 -12.24 -7.61 7.54
N GLU A 215 -11.35 -7.61 8.54
CA GLU A 215 -10.12 -6.82 8.60
C GLU A 215 -8.90 -7.62 8.10
N LEU A 216 -7.88 -6.91 7.63
CA LEU A 216 -6.61 -7.52 7.21
C LEU A 216 -5.65 -7.63 8.39
N ILE A 217 -5.10 -8.83 8.60
CA ILE A 217 -4.26 -9.16 9.75
C ILE A 217 -2.86 -9.59 9.31
N GLY A 218 -1.88 -8.78 9.61
CA GLY A 218 -0.46 -9.11 9.46
C GLY A 218 0.13 -9.74 10.71
N THR A 219 1.35 -10.27 10.59
CA THR A 219 2.12 -10.81 11.71
C THR A 219 3.50 -10.18 11.81
N ASN A 220 4.03 -10.16 13.01
CA ASN A 220 5.38 -9.68 13.31
C ASN A 220 6.04 -10.60 14.31
N VAL A 221 7.33 -10.84 14.14
CA VAL A 221 8.18 -11.55 15.11
C VAL A 221 9.02 -10.52 15.86
N SER A 222 8.89 -10.50 17.19
CA SER A 222 9.69 -9.65 18.07
C SER A 222 10.11 -10.47 19.28
N ASP A 223 11.42 -10.54 19.57
CA ASP A 223 11.98 -11.30 20.68
C ASP A 223 11.50 -12.76 20.71
N GLY A 224 11.39 -13.39 19.53
CA GLY A 224 10.89 -14.76 19.36
C GLY A 224 9.39 -14.93 19.54
N ASN A 225 8.64 -13.87 19.82
CA ASN A 225 7.19 -13.88 19.95
C ASN A 225 6.51 -13.44 18.67
N ILE A 226 5.47 -14.17 18.27
CA ILE A 226 4.64 -13.83 17.12
C ILE A 226 3.45 -13.00 17.61
N ARG A 227 3.24 -11.85 16.98
CA ARG A 227 2.10 -10.97 17.23
C ARG A 227 1.28 -10.83 15.97
N ARG A 228 -0.02 -10.99 16.09
CA ARG A 228 -1.00 -10.68 15.04
C ARG A 228 -1.53 -9.26 15.26
N ASN A 229 -1.60 -8.46 14.22
CA ASN A 229 -2.06 -7.08 14.31
C ASN A 229 -2.88 -6.75 13.07
N GLN A 230 -3.95 -5.99 13.25
CA GLN A 230 -4.63 -5.35 12.13
C GLN A 230 -3.60 -4.53 11.34
N GLU A 231 -3.59 -4.71 10.03
CA GLU A 231 -2.66 -4.07 9.11
C GLU A 231 -3.43 -3.31 8.03
N GLY A 232 -2.89 -2.16 7.67
CA GLY A 232 -3.50 -1.25 6.71
C GLY A 232 -4.05 0.02 7.37
N ARG A 233 -4.09 1.07 6.57
CA ARG A 233 -4.66 2.38 6.85
C ARG A 233 -5.31 2.90 5.59
N VAL A 234 -6.11 3.94 5.71
CA VAL A 234 -6.82 4.55 4.58
C VAL A 234 -5.87 4.78 3.40
N GLY A 235 -6.24 4.24 2.26
CA GLY A 235 -5.46 4.15 1.04
C GLY A 235 -4.98 2.72 0.77
N TYR A 236 -3.94 2.26 1.43
CA TYR A 236 -3.37 0.91 1.22
C TYR A 236 -4.34 -0.21 1.60
N GLU A 237 -5.09 -0.04 2.67
CA GLU A 237 -6.05 -1.04 3.12
C GLU A 237 -7.16 -1.27 2.09
N GLN A 238 -7.69 -0.20 1.49
CA GLN A 238 -8.74 -0.30 0.48
C GLN A 238 -8.22 -0.90 -0.82
N TYR A 239 -7.00 -0.58 -1.23
CA TYR A 239 -6.35 -1.22 -2.37
C TYR A 239 -6.19 -2.73 -2.13
N ALA A 240 -5.67 -3.12 -0.97
CA ALA A 240 -5.51 -4.53 -0.59
C ALA A 240 -6.85 -5.26 -0.48
N ALA A 241 -7.88 -4.61 0.09
CA ALA A 241 -9.22 -5.18 0.18
C ALA A 241 -9.82 -5.45 -1.21
N LYS A 242 -9.68 -4.51 -2.17
CA LYS A 242 -10.11 -4.76 -3.57
C LYS A 242 -9.43 -5.99 -4.15
N ALA A 243 -8.13 -6.15 -3.95
CA ALA A 243 -7.36 -7.30 -4.42
C ALA A 243 -7.93 -8.62 -3.86
N MET A 244 -8.22 -8.66 -2.55
CA MET A 244 -8.80 -9.84 -1.89
C MET A 244 -10.24 -10.13 -2.33
N MET A 245 -11.04 -9.09 -2.54
CA MET A 245 -12.43 -9.22 -3.01
C MET A 245 -12.51 -9.84 -4.42
N LEU A 246 -11.49 -9.66 -5.28
CA LEU A 246 -11.42 -10.31 -6.60
C LEU A 246 -11.41 -11.84 -6.50
N PHE A 247 -10.99 -12.40 -5.36
CA PHE A 247 -10.97 -13.84 -5.06
C PHE A 247 -12.07 -14.26 -4.09
N GLY A 248 -13.06 -13.40 -3.85
CA GLY A 248 -14.27 -13.73 -3.08
C GLY A 248 -14.09 -13.68 -1.56
N PHE A 249 -13.01 -13.10 -1.04
CA PHE A 249 -12.86 -12.90 0.40
C PHE A 249 -13.78 -11.79 0.90
N ASP A 250 -14.44 -12.04 2.03
CA ASP A 250 -15.22 -11.02 2.73
C ASP A 250 -14.29 -10.15 3.58
N VAL A 251 -13.83 -9.08 2.99
CA VAL A 251 -12.98 -8.05 3.62
C VAL A 251 -13.63 -6.67 3.53
N PHE A 252 -14.96 -6.65 3.59
CA PHE A 252 -15.72 -5.41 3.46
C PHE A 252 -15.36 -4.40 4.58
N ARG A 253 -15.05 -4.87 5.79
CA ARG A 253 -14.63 -4.00 6.90
C ARG A 253 -13.30 -3.27 6.57
N ALA A 254 -12.35 -3.95 5.91
CA ALA A 254 -11.11 -3.33 5.44
C ALA A 254 -11.33 -2.40 4.23
N TYR A 255 -12.36 -2.66 3.44
CA TYR A 255 -12.71 -1.79 2.30
C TYR A 255 -13.48 -0.54 2.74
N ASP A 256 -14.35 -0.64 3.75
CA ASP A 256 -15.15 0.47 4.26
C ASP A 256 -14.28 1.43 5.10
N VAL A 257 -14.32 2.72 4.75
CA VAL A 257 -13.57 3.77 5.46
C VAL A 257 -14.40 4.51 6.50
N SER A 258 -15.71 4.30 6.56
CA SER A 258 -16.66 5.17 7.30
C SER A 258 -16.34 5.28 8.78
N GLY A 259 -15.80 4.22 9.39
CA GLY A 259 -15.44 4.19 10.81
C GLY A 259 -14.04 4.72 11.14
N ASP A 260 -13.17 4.84 10.13
CA ASP A 260 -11.75 5.13 10.32
C ASP A 260 -11.28 6.40 9.57
N LEU A 261 -12.21 7.10 8.90
CA LEU A 261 -11.91 8.28 8.11
C LEU A 261 -11.98 9.56 8.95
N MET A 262 -10.97 10.40 8.81
CA MET A 262 -10.94 11.79 9.24
C MET A 262 -10.52 12.66 8.05
N VAL A 263 -11.05 13.88 7.96
CA VAL A 263 -10.68 14.81 6.90
C VAL A 263 -9.73 15.88 7.44
N GLN A 264 -8.59 16.03 6.79
CA GLN A 264 -7.70 17.18 7.00
C GLN A 264 -7.73 18.09 5.78
N ARG A 265 -7.53 19.41 5.98
CA ARG A 265 -7.43 20.37 4.87
C ARG A 265 -5.96 20.64 4.56
N VAL A 266 -5.53 20.31 3.33
CA VAL A 266 -4.19 20.61 2.81
C VAL A 266 -4.35 21.32 1.48
N GLU A 267 -3.78 22.51 1.34
CA GLU A 267 -3.95 23.37 0.15
C GLU A 267 -5.43 23.53 -0.27
N GLY A 268 -6.31 23.66 0.73
CA GLY A 268 -7.75 23.75 0.52
C GLY A 268 -8.47 22.43 0.17
N GLN A 269 -7.74 21.36 -0.12
CA GLN A 269 -8.32 20.07 -0.50
C GLN A 269 -8.66 19.21 0.72
N PRO A 270 -9.77 18.41 0.69
CA PRO A 270 -10.05 17.44 1.72
C PRO A 270 -9.11 16.23 1.56
N ILE A 271 -8.29 15.95 2.55
CA ILE A 271 -7.35 14.81 2.53
C ILE A 271 -7.89 13.70 3.42
N PRO A 272 -8.01 12.47 2.89
CA PRO A 272 -8.50 11.32 3.65
C PRO A 272 -7.42 10.82 4.60
N VAL A 273 -7.61 11.01 5.89
CA VAL A 273 -6.66 10.62 6.93
C VAL A 273 -7.28 9.54 7.79
N ASP A 274 -6.48 8.56 8.18
CA ASP A 274 -6.91 7.48 9.07
C ASP A 274 -6.95 7.98 10.53
N THR A 275 -8.02 7.66 11.24
CA THR A 275 -8.17 7.99 12.67
C THR A 275 -7.37 7.06 13.57
N ARG A 276 -7.01 5.87 13.08
CA ARG A 276 -6.23 4.88 13.82
C ARG A 276 -4.78 5.33 13.96
N LEU A 277 -4.19 5.02 15.09
CA LEU A 277 -2.82 5.45 15.39
C LEU A 277 -1.79 4.84 14.42
N HIS A 278 -0.80 5.68 14.10
CA HIS A 278 0.43 5.21 13.48
C HIS A 278 1.12 4.18 14.37
N ARG A 279 1.60 3.12 13.75
CA ARG A 279 2.51 2.12 14.36
C ARG A 279 3.63 1.84 13.38
N ALA A 280 4.82 1.50 13.87
CA ALA A 280 5.96 1.15 13.01
C ALA A 280 5.62 0.01 12.02
N THR A 281 4.74 -0.90 12.41
CA THR A 281 4.27 -1.99 11.55
C THR A 281 3.08 -1.62 10.66
N THR A 282 2.44 -0.47 10.90
CA THR A 282 1.26 -0.01 10.16
C THR A 282 1.24 1.53 10.13
N PRO A 283 2.00 2.13 9.22
CA PRO A 283 2.09 3.59 9.09
C PRO A 283 0.74 4.22 8.69
N ALA A 284 0.36 5.30 9.40
CA ALA A 284 -0.84 6.09 9.11
C ALA A 284 -0.45 7.38 8.35
N PHE A 285 0.03 7.21 7.11
CA PHE A 285 0.50 8.31 6.27
C PHE A 285 -0.29 8.36 4.97
N VAL A 286 -0.64 9.57 4.53
CA VAL A 286 -1.28 9.79 3.24
C VAL A 286 -0.20 10.05 2.19
N VAL A 287 -0.06 9.13 1.27
CA VAL A 287 0.90 9.16 0.15
C VAL A 287 0.18 8.90 -1.17
N SER A 288 0.86 9.12 -2.31
CA SER A 288 0.24 8.92 -3.63
C SER A 288 0.06 7.45 -4.00
N GLU A 289 0.96 6.56 -3.60
CA GLU A 289 1.12 5.21 -4.17
C GLU A 289 -0.15 4.35 -4.18
N PRO A 290 -0.93 4.19 -3.10
CA PRO A 290 -2.10 3.31 -3.12
C PRO A 290 -3.17 3.77 -4.11
N TYR A 291 -3.28 5.07 -4.34
CA TYR A 291 -4.21 5.65 -5.31
C TYR A 291 -3.70 5.49 -6.75
N LEU A 292 -2.38 5.57 -6.95
CA LEU A 292 -1.79 5.28 -8.25
C LEU A 292 -2.04 3.82 -8.65
N PHE A 293 -1.80 2.89 -7.74
CA PHE A 293 -2.05 1.47 -8.01
C PHE A 293 -3.51 1.18 -8.28
N ASP A 294 -4.41 1.73 -7.47
CA ASP A 294 -5.84 1.54 -7.68
C ASP A 294 -6.27 2.01 -9.08
N GLY A 295 -5.83 3.20 -9.50
CA GLY A 295 -6.15 3.74 -10.81
C GLY A 295 -5.52 2.95 -11.96
N LEU A 296 -4.22 2.66 -11.87
CA LEU A 296 -3.45 2.04 -12.97
C LEU A 296 -3.76 0.55 -13.13
N GLU A 297 -3.98 -0.17 -12.04
CA GLU A 297 -4.15 -1.61 -12.03
C GLU A 297 -5.62 -2.03 -12.14
N PHE A 298 -6.51 -1.46 -11.32
CA PHE A 298 -7.91 -1.87 -11.23
C PHE A 298 -8.88 -0.89 -11.91
N GLY A 299 -8.47 0.35 -12.13
CA GLY A 299 -9.37 1.45 -12.42
C GLY A 299 -10.09 1.93 -11.15
N PHE A 300 -10.27 3.22 -11.02
CA PHE A 300 -10.92 3.79 -9.84
C PHE A 300 -12.38 3.35 -9.66
N ASP A 301 -12.80 3.16 -8.41
CA ASP A 301 -14.19 3.38 -8.02
C ASP A 301 -14.42 4.87 -7.73
N ASP A 302 -15.67 5.28 -7.53
CA ASP A 302 -16.04 6.68 -7.31
C ASP A 302 -15.32 7.29 -6.09
N ARG A 303 -15.25 6.57 -4.97
CA ARG A 303 -14.55 7.02 -3.75
C ARG A 303 -13.05 7.18 -3.98
N SER A 304 -12.40 6.15 -4.52
CA SER A 304 -10.94 6.20 -4.73
C SER A 304 -10.55 7.25 -5.75
N HIS A 305 -11.40 7.53 -6.76
CA HIS A 305 -11.18 8.61 -7.73
C HIS A 305 -11.25 9.99 -7.06
N ARG A 306 -12.22 10.21 -6.16
CA ARG A 306 -12.34 11.48 -5.40
C ARG A 306 -11.16 11.67 -4.47
N PHE A 307 -10.73 10.63 -3.77
CA PHE A 307 -9.55 10.68 -2.90
C PHE A 307 -8.28 10.99 -3.72
N ALA A 308 -8.06 10.29 -4.83
CA ALA A 308 -6.95 10.52 -5.74
C ALA A 308 -6.95 11.97 -6.27
N THR A 309 -8.11 12.48 -6.66
CA THR A 309 -8.28 13.87 -7.11
C THR A 309 -7.88 14.86 -6.02
N ALA A 310 -8.34 14.67 -4.78
CA ALA A 310 -8.01 15.55 -3.66
C ALA A 310 -6.49 15.56 -3.36
N ILE A 311 -5.89 14.38 -3.32
CA ILE A 311 -4.46 14.20 -3.07
C ILE A 311 -3.62 14.82 -4.18
N TYR A 312 -4.01 14.63 -5.44
CA TYR A 312 -3.34 15.24 -6.58
C TYR A 312 -3.46 16.77 -6.53
N ARG A 313 -4.68 17.32 -6.35
CA ARG A 313 -4.91 18.78 -6.30
C ARG A 313 -4.16 19.46 -5.15
N ALA A 314 -3.99 18.77 -4.01
CA ALA A 314 -3.17 19.32 -2.93
C ALA A 314 -1.70 19.47 -3.36
N GLN A 315 -1.16 18.51 -4.09
CA GLN A 315 0.23 18.59 -4.60
C GLN A 315 0.40 19.69 -5.65
N GLU A 316 -0.55 19.81 -6.56
CA GLU A 316 -0.60 20.91 -7.54
C GLU A 316 -0.77 22.28 -6.86
N GLY A 317 -1.64 22.35 -5.82
CA GLY A 317 -1.85 23.56 -5.02
C GLY A 317 -0.57 24.01 -4.30
N ARG A 318 0.17 23.07 -3.71
CA ARG A 318 1.47 23.37 -3.10
C ARG A 318 2.48 23.92 -4.11
N PHE A 319 2.49 23.38 -5.32
CA PHE A 319 3.32 23.95 -6.39
C PHE A 319 2.88 25.38 -6.75
N ALA A 320 1.58 25.63 -6.89
CA ALA A 320 1.07 26.94 -7.21
C ALA A 320 1.43 27.99 -6.14
N GLU A 321 1.44 27.59 -4.85
CA GLU A 321 1.78 28.46 -3.73
C GLU A 321 3.28 28.67 -3.58
N THR A 322 4.08 27.59 -3.71
CA THR A 322 5.52 27.60 -3.33
C THR A 322 6.48 27.58 -4.50
N GLY A 323 6.02 27.26 -5.71
CA GLY A 323 6.85 27.01 -6.88
C GLY A 323 7.63 25.67 -6.82
N LYS A 324 7.41 24.85 -5.78
CA LYS A 324 8.11 23.57 -5.60
C LYS A 324 7.31 22.43 -6.22
N LEU A 325 7.89 21.75 -7.22
CA LEU A 325 7.29 20.56 -7.80
C LEU A 325 7.09 19.49 -6.72
N THR A 326 5.87 18.97 -6.60
CA THR A 326 5.45 18.09 -5.53
C THR A 326 4.73 16.88 -6.11
N ALA A 327 5.33 15.71 -6.03
CA ALA A 327 4.72 14.42 -6.28
C ALA A 327 5.28 13.45 -5.25
N VAL A 328 4.59 13.37 -4.08
CA VAL A 328 5.13 12.73 -2.88
C VAL A 328 4.53 11.35 -2.66
N THR A 329 5.40 10.42 -2.30
CA THR A 329 5.03 9.06 -1.90
C THR A 329 6.16 8.46 -1.06
N GLU A 330 6.05 7.18 -0.72
CA GLU A 330 7.15 6.43 -0.12
C GLU A 330 8.27 6.18 -1.12
N SER A 331 9.49 6.16 -0.66
CA SER A 331 10.67 5.95 -1.48
C SER A 331 11.79 5.23 -0.72
N HIS A 332 12.48 4.33 -1.43
CA HIS A 332 13.80 3.91 -0.98
C HIS A 332 14.76 5.09 -1.07
N LEU A 333 15.66 5.19 -0.10
CA LEU A 333 16.70 6.20 -0.07
C LEU A 333 18.07 5.53 -0.27
N HIS A 334 18.97 6.19 -0.99
CA HIS A 334 20.32 5.67 -1.20
C HIS A 334 21.23 5.83 0.03
N GLU A 335 20.74 6.54 1.07
CA GLU A 335 21.38 6.75 2.35
C GLU A 335 20.41 6.42 3.50
N ALA A 336 20.95 6.19 4.70
CA ALA A 336 20.12 6.00 5.88
C ALA A 336 19.10 7.14 6.07
N PRO A 337 17.88 6.79 6.47
CA PRO A 337 17.39 5.51 6.97
C PRO A 337 16.98 4.48 5.89
N TYR A 338 17.39 4.63 4.65
CA TYR A 338 17.16 3.77 3.48
C TYR A 338 15.71 3.65 3.00
N PHE A 339 14.74 4.17 3.76
CA PHE A 339 13.33 4.22 3.37
C PHE A 339 12.62 5.36 4.12
N ALA A 340 11.77 6.11 3.41
CA ALA A 340 10.98 7.20 3.98
C ALA A 340 9.66 7.39 3.24
N TYR A 341 8.69 7.93 3.97
CA TYR A 341 7.39 8.37 3.46
C TYR A 341 7.43 9.89 3.30
N SER A 342 7.52 10.38 2.08
CA SER A 342 7.18 11.76 1.75
C SER A 342 5.67 11.86 1.64
N THR A 343 5.00 12.58 2.54
CA THR A 343 3.55 12.50 2.72
C THR A 343 2.82 13.76 2.29
N VAL A 344 1.57 13.63 1.89
CA VAL A 344 0.62 14.75 1.84
C VAL A 344 0.18 15.13 3.24
N TRP A 345 -0.06 14.09 4.09
CA TRP A 345 -0.32 14.25 5.52
C TRP A 345 0.33 13.10 6.29
N GLY A 346 1.12 13.43 7.29
CA GLY A 346 1.79 12.44 8.14
C GLY A 346 2.32 13.08 9.41
N GLY A 347 2.41 12.30 10.51
CA GLY A 347 2.92 12.80 11.78
C GLY A 347 2.18 14.03 12.33
N GLY A 348 0.88 14.18 11.99
CA GLY A 348 0.05 15.30 12.43
C GLY A 348 0.26 16.61 11.64
N ALA A 349 0.95 16.59 10.52
CA ALA A 349 1.23 17.78 9.72
C ALA A 349 1.21 17.50 8.21
N PRO A 350 0.88 18.51 7.38
CA PRO A 350 1.04 18.41 5.94
C PRO A 350 2.54 18.36 5.56
N TRP A 351 2.81 17.66 4.46
CA TRP A 351 4.13 17.60 3.81
C TRP A 351 5.26 17.07 4.70
N ALA A 352 4.96 16.35 5.77
CA ALA A 352 5.98 15.73 6.60
C ALA A 352 6.68 14.59 5.85
N VAL A 353 7.97 14.40 6.11
CA VAL A 353 8.69 13.18 5.71
C VAL A 353 8.95 12.35 6.94
N MET A 354 8.49 11.12 6.91
CA MET A 354 8.47 10.23 8.08
C MET A 354 9.27 8.97 7.83
N THR A 355 10.02 8.52 8.82
CA THR A 355 10.56 7.17 8.82
C THR A 355 9.47 6.16 9.18
N PHE A 356 9.76 4.89 8.97
CA PHE A 356 8.89 3.79 9.39
C PHE A 356 8.65 3.78 10.91
N GLN A 357 9.60 4.25 11.70
CA GLN A 357 9.50 4.38 13.15
C GLN A 357 8.70 5.61 13.59
N GLY A 358 8.34 6.49 12.67
CA GLY A 358 7.59 7.73 12.95
C GLY A 358 8.48 8.94 13.27
N GLU A 359 9.77 8.88 12.96
CA GLU A 359 10.67 10.03 13.07
C GLU A 359 10.50 10.96 11.87
N ARG A 360 10.55 12.28 12.10
CA ARG A 360 10.41 13.28 11.04
C ARG A 360 11.77 13.67 10.45
N ILE A 361 11.91 13.57 9.12
CA ILE A 361 13.14 13.80 8.37
C ILE A 361 12.90 14.63 7.08
N ASP A 362 12.32 15.83 7.21
CA ASP A 362 11.84 16.65 6.08
C ASP A 362 12.89 16.96 5.01
N SER A 363 14.17 16.96 5.34
CA SER A 363 15.28 17.15 4.38
C SER A 363 15.37 16.04 3.33
N ARG A 364 14.67 14.92 3.55
CA ARG A 364 14.61 13.78 2.61
C ARG A 364 13.35 13.78 1.74
N ARG A 365 12.59 14.90 1.71
CA ARG A 365 11.41 14.98 0.82
C ARG A 365 11.82 14.78 -0.62
N THR A 366 11.17 13.79 -1.25
CA THR A 366 11.47 13.38 -2.62
C THR A 366 10.33 13.76 -3.54
N LEU A 367 10.62 14.45 -4.63
CA LEU A 367 9.80 14.45 -5.84
C LEU A 367 9.97 13.06 -6.46
N ALA A 368 8.98 12.20 -6.29
CA ALA A 368 9.10 10.79 -6.62
C ALA A 368 8.81 10.51 -8.09
N THR A 369 9.70 9.80 -8.76
CA THR A 369 9.56 9.41 -10.18
C THR A 369 8.27 8.64 -10.43
N LYS A 370 7.97 7.63 -9.61
CA LYS A 370 6.74 6.83 -9.76
C LYS A 370 5.48 7.66 -9.60
N ALA A 371 5.46 8.64 -8.70
CA ALA A 371 4.32 9.52 -8.54
C ALA A 371 4.18 10.51 -9.70
N ALA A 372 5.29 11.03 -10.26
CA ALA A 372 5.27 11.88 -11.43
C ALA A 372 4.62 11.19 -12.63
N PHE A 373 5.10 9.99 -12.99
CA PHE A 373 4.54 9.21 -14.09
C PHE A 373 3.13 8.71 -13.82
N GLY A 374 2.84 8.29 -12.59
CA GLY A 374 1.52 7.79 -12.22
C GLY A 374 0.43 8.87 -12.33
N TRP A 375 0.68 10.07 -11.81
CA TRP A 375 -0.25 11.19 -11.94
C TRP A 375 -0.39 11.67 -13.38
N ASP A 376 0.69 11.66 -14.17
CA ASP A 376 0.64 12.03 -15.59
C ASP A 376 -0.25 11.06 -16.38
N ALA A 377 -0.09 9.76 -16.13
CA ALA A 377 -0.92 8.77 -16.78
C ALA A 377 -2.40 8.88 -16.40
N LEU A 378 -2.70 9.20 -15.15
CA LEU A 378 -4.07 9.29 -14.65
C LEU A 378 -4.76 10.59 -15.05
N PHE A 379 -4.09 11.75 -14.93
CA PHE A 379 -4.75 13.05 -15.11
C PHE A 379 -4.23 13.90 -16.27
N GLY A 380 -2.98 13.73 -16.71
CA GLY A 380 -2.45 14.32 -17.94
C GLY A 380 -2.58 15.84 -18.03
N THR A 381 -2.23 16.57 -16.97
CA THR A 381 -2.33 18.03 -16.91
C THR A 381 -1.00 18.71 -17.27
N ASP A 382 -1.01 20.03 -17.49
CA ASP A 382 0.23 20.80 -17.67
C ASP A 382 1.17 20.68 -16.46
N TYR A 383 0.61 20.46 -15.26
CA TYR A 383 1.41 20.27 -14.06
C TYR A 383 2.10 18.89 -14.05
N THR A 384 1.38 17.83 -14.40
CA THR A 384 1.97 16.49 -14.46
C THR A 384 3.05 16.37 -15.53
N ALA A 385 2.88 17.03 -16.67
CA ALA A 385 3.92 17.12 -17.70
C ALA A 385 5.22 17.72 -17.14
N ARG A 386 5.13 18.78 -16.31
CA ARG A 386 6.30 19.36 -15.63
C ARG A 386 6.95 18.40 -14.62
N LEU A 387 6.16 17.56 -13.95
CA LEU A 387 6.70 16.55 -13.04
C LEU A 387 7.54 15.53 -13.80
N VAL A 388 7.01 15.02 -14.94
CA VAL A 388 7.73 14.08 -15.81
C VAL A 388 9.00 14.71 -16.38
N ASP A 389 8.93 15.94 -16.92
CA ASP A 389 10.09 16.66 -17.45
C ASP A 389 11.19 16.86 -16.38
N ALA A 390 10.80 17.07 -15.13
CA ALA A 390 11.76 17.24 -14.03
C ALA A 390 12.51 15.94 -13.69
N VAL A 391 11.84 14.79 -13.72
CA VAL A 391 12.48 13.51 -13.38
C VAL A 391 13.19 12.86 -14.58
N GLU A 392 12.77 13.16 -15.82
CA GLU A 392 13.31 12.59 -17.04
C GLU A 392 14.82 12.77 -17.20
N GLN A 393 15.33 13.94 -16.81
CA GLN A 393 16.75 14.28 -16.92
C GLN A 393 17.68 13.38 -16.08
N PHE A 394 17.12 12.60 -15.17
CA PHE A 394 17.86 11.71 -14.26
C PHE A 394 17.68 10.21 -14.60
N ALA A 395 16.99 9.90 -15.69
CA ALA A 395 16.87 8.55 -16.18
C ALA A 395 18.24 7.94 -16.46
N ASP A 396 18.47 6.70 -16.05
CA ASP A 396 19.69 5.96 -16.33
C ASP A 396 19.37 4.81 -17.32
N PRO A 397 19.69 4.96 -18.63
CA PRO A 397 19.42 3.92 -19.62
C PRO A 397 20.09 2.56 -19.32
N ALA A 398 21.11 2.56 -18.46
CA ALA A 398 21.81 1.33 -18.07
C ALA A 398 21.23 0.66 -16.81
N LYS A 399 20.42 1.38 -16.00
CA LYS A 399 19.94 0.86 -14.72
C LYS A 399 18.44 0.94 -14.53
N GLY A 400 17.77 1.88 -15.21
CA GLY A 400 16.37 2.21 -15.00
C GLY A 400 16.18 3.58 -14.35
N TRP A 401 14.98 3.83 -13.85
CA TRP A 401 14.59 5.09 -13.23
C TRP A 401 14.98 5.11 -11.74
N PRO A 402 15.67 6.20 -11.28
CA PRO A 402 15.90 6.42 -9.85
C PRO A 402 14.60 6.79 -9.14
N GLU A 403 14.60 6.68 -7.81
CA GLU A 403 13.43 7.01 -6.97
C GLU A 403 12.94 8.45 -7.12
N GLY A 404 13.81 9.39 -7.45
CA GLY A 404 13.43 10.78 -7.68
C GLY A 404 14.48 11.80 -7.32
N ILE A 405 14.04 12.98 -6.89
CA ILE A 405 14.89 14.15 -6.63
C ILE A 405 14.57 14.67 -5.23
N TYR A 406 15.58 14.88 -4.40
CA TYR A 406 15.40 15.57 -3.11
C TYR A 406 15.02 17.02 -3.31
N GLU A 407 13.86 17.45 -2.79
CA GLU A 407 13.32 18.79 -2.96
C GLU A 407 14.27 19.90 -2.47
N GLU A 408 14.96 19.65 -1.35
CA GLU A 408 15.80 20.64 -0.69
C GLU A 408 17.08 20.93 -1.49
N THR A 409 17.69 19.89 -2.05
CA THR A 409 19.03 20.00 -2.66
C THR A 409 19.03 19.93 -4.17
N GLY A 410 17.94 19.43 -4.78
CA GLY A 410 17.91 19.09 -6.20
C GLY A 410 18.76 17.86 -6.57
N ALA A 411 19.38 17.21 -5.58
CA ALA A 411 20.18 16.01 -5.80
C ALA A 411 19.29 14.79 -6.08
N VAL A 412 19.80 13.88 -6.90
CA VAL A 412 19.10 12.63 -7.20
C VAL A 412 19.06 11.72 -5.99
N ASN A 413 17.87 11.22 -5.64
CA ASN A 413 17.75 10.02 -4.82
C ASN A 413 18.05 8.82 -5.72
N GLY A 414 19.31 8.40 -5.74
CA GLY A 414 19.87 7.44 -6.67
C GLY A 414 19.50 5.97 -6.40
N SER A 415 18.63 5.70 -5.43
CA SER A 415 18.07 4.36 -5.26
C SER A 415 17.25 4.01 -6.49
N THR A 416 17.42 2.80 -7.03
CA THR A 416 16.68 2.30 -8.20
C THR A 416 15.98 1.00 -7.80
N THR A 417 14.66 0.93 -7.96
CA THR A 417 13.84 -0.14 -7.39
C THR A 417 12.91 -0.80 -8.41
N ALA A 418 12.48 -2.03 -8.11
CA ALA A 418 11.47 -2.73 -8.86
C ALA A 418 10.15 -1.94 -8.88
N ASN A 419 9.74 -1.42 -7.71
CA ASN A 419 8.46 -0.72 -7.58
C ASN A 419 8.42 0.55 -8.46
N THR A 420 9.41 1.44 -8.38
CA THR A 420 9.45 2.66 -9.19
C THR A 420 9.42 2.35 -10.68
N ASN A 421 10.22 1.39 -11.15
CA ASN A 421 10.27 1.03 -12.56
C ASN A 421 8.99 0.31 -13.04
N ALA A 422 8.35 -0.49 -12.19
CA ALA A 422 7.05 -1.10 -12.49
C ALA A 422 5.94 -0.06 -12.62
N VAL A 423 5.91 0.94 -11.73
CA VAL A 423 4.90 2.02 -11.81
C VAL A 423 5.09 2.85 -13.08
N VAL A 424 6.33 3.15 -13.49
CA VAL A 424 6.59 3.83 -14.76
C VAL A 424 6.04 3.02 -15.94
N LEU A 425 6.30 1.72 -15.99
CA LEU A 425 5.76 0.84 -17.03
C LEU A 425 4.23 0.77 -17.01
N ALA A 426 3.64 0.63 -15.81
CA ALA A 426 2.17 0.59 -15.65
C ALA A 426 1.51 1.91 -16.08
N ALA A 427 2.12 3.05 -15.72
CA ALA A 427 1.67 4.38 -16.13
C ALA A 427 1.66 4.53 -17.66
N LEU A 428 2.75 4.16 -18.31
CA LEU A 428 2.86 4.24 -19.78
C LEU A 428 1.91 3.26 -20.48
N ALA A 429 1.75 2.04 -19.95
CA ALA A 429 0.75 1.09 -20.45
C ALA A 429 -0.68 1.60 -20.25
N PHE A 430 -0.96 2.28 -19.13
CA PHE A 430 -2.27 2.89 -18.88
C PHE A 430 -2.59 4.01 -19.87
N LYS A 431 -1.64 4.87 -20.19
CA LYS A 431 -1.80 5.93 -21.21
C LYS A 431 -2.26 5.37 -22.57
N ALA A 432 -1.77 4.19 -22.94
CA ALA A 432 -2.11 3.57 -24.22
C ALA A 432 -3.37 2.68 -24.13
N HIS A 433 -3.50 1.89 -23.07
CA HIS A 433 -4.43 0.76 -23.03
C HIS A 433 -5.44 0.81 -21.86
N GLY A 434 -5.29 1.75 -20.93
CA GLY A 434 -6.09 1.82 -19.70
C GLY A 434 -5.65 0.82 -18.62
N PRO A 435 -6.46 0.59 -17.57
CA PRO A 435 -6.07 -0.20 -16.41
C PRO A 435 -5.69 -1.65 -16.79
N LEU A 436 -4.83 -2.25 -15.97
CA LEU A 436 -4.36 -3.62 -16.20
C LEU A 436 -5.47 -4.65 -16.06
N VAL A 437 -6.45 -4.40 -15.19
CA VAL A 437 -7.67 -5.20 -15.17
C VAL A 437 -8.41 -5.01 -16.49
N ARG A 438 -8.55 -6.08 -17.27
CA ARG A 438 -9.41 -6.02 -18.47
C ARG A 438 -10.85 -6.12 -17.99
N VAL A 439 -11.60 -5.05 -18.16
CA VAL A 439 -13.05 -5.13 -18.10
C VAL A 439 -13.49 -5.76 -19.42
N ALA A 440 -14.22 -6.87 -19.35
CA ALA A 440 -14.81 -7.46 -20.57
C ALA A 440 -15.68 -6.39 -21.25
N PRO A 441 -15.62 -6.25 -22.58
CA PRO A 441 -16.39 -5.27 -23.31
C PRO A 441 -17.89 -5.49 -23.15
#